data_2a198b0ceaaad23a910574398a628638
#
_entry.id   2a198b0ceaaad23a910574398a628638
#
_cell.length_a   1.000
_cell.length_b   1.000
_cell.length_c   1.000
_cell.angle_alpha   90.00
_cell.angle_beta   90.00
_cell.angle_gamma   90.00
#
_symmetry.space_group_name_H-M   'P 1'
#
loop_
_entity.id
_entity.type
_entity.pdbx_description
1 polymer ?
#
loop_
_entity_poly.entity_id
_entity_poly.type
_entity_poly.pdbx_seq_one_letter_code
_entity_poly.pdbx_strand_id
1 'polypeptide(L)'
;MPCFYFDLVIGRECREQGGMILESQDAAAEKADSLADELAIVRPELKNDRASVRVLDENDAEIYRTPIDPSSLPPAARAERST
;
A
#
# COMPACT_ATOMS: atom_id res chain seq x y z
N MET A 1 -18.52 11.15 -0.89
CA MET A 1 -17.07 10.92 -0.89
C MET A 1 -16.80 9.47 -1.24
N PRO A 2 -15.79 9.20 -2.04
CA PRO A 2 -15.54 7.82 -2.46
C PRO A 2 -15.01 6.97 -1.32
N CYS A 3 -15.32 5.69 -1.37
CA CYS A 3 -14.82 4.71 -0.42
C CYS A 3 -13.73 3.89 -1.11
N PHE A 4 -12.61 3.71 -0.43
CA PHE A 4 -11.49 2.95 -0.93
C PHE A 4 -11.22 1.76 -0.01
N TYR A 5 -10.80 0.65 -0.61
CA TYR A 5 -10.51 -0.56 0.13
C TYR A 5 -9.02 -0.89 0.02
N PHE A 6 -8.45 -1.37 1.11
CA PHE A 6 -7.02 -1.67 1.18
C PHE A 6 -6.85 -3.16 1.40
N ASP A 7 -6.06 -3.80 0.55
CA ASP A 7 -5.75 -5.22 0.65
C ASP A 7 -4.26 -5.39 0.85
N LEU A 8 -3.91 -6.34 1.72
CA LEU A 8 -2.54 -6.78 1.86
C LEU A 8 -2.36 -7.99 0.95
N VAL A 9 -1.49 -7.87 -0.03
CA VAL A 9 -1.20 -8.94 -0.97
C VAL A 9 0.13 -9.57 -0.59
N ILE A 10 0.12 -10.87 -0.32
CA ILE A 10 1.32 -11.63 0.04
C ILE A 10 1.41 -12.80 -0.93
N GLY A 11 2.28 -12.68 -1.93
CA GLY A 11 2.35 -13.70 -2.97
C GLY A 11 1.01 -13.86 -3.68
N ARG A 12 0.35 -14.99 -3.46
CA ARG A 12 -0.96 -15.26 -4.06
C ARG A 12 -2.11 -14.97 -3.12
N GLU A 13 -1.82 -14.64 -1.88
CA GLU A 13 -2.87 -14.36 -0.91
C GLU A 13 -3.22 -12.87 -0.89
N CYS A 14 -4.50 -12.59 -0.75
CA CYS A 14 -4.99 -11.22 -0.56
C CYS A 14 -5.76 -11.20 0.75
N ARG A 15 -5.36 -10.31 1.64
CA ARG A 15 -6.04 -10.15 2.92
C ARG A 15 -6.59 -8.75 3.01
N GLU A 16 -7.88 -8.65 3.21
CA GLU A 16 -8.55 -7.37 3.32
C GLU A 16 -8.13 -6.66 4.61
N GLN A 17 -7.71 -5.42 4.49
CA GLN A 17 -7.29 -4.61 5.63
C GLN A 17 -8.35 -3.60 6.04
N GLY A 18 -9.43 -3.50 5.27
CA GLY A 18 -10.54 -2.61 5.58
C GLY A 18 -10.77 -1.56 4.52
N GLY A 19 -11.81 -0.79 4.73
CA GLY A 19 -12.18 0.30 3.84
C GLY A 19 -12.13 1.63 4.54
N MET A 20 -12.04 2.70 3.77
CA MET A 20 -11.95 4.04 4.31
C MET A 20 -12.52 5.04 3.31
N ILE A 21 -13.26 6.02 3.82
CA ILE A 21 -13.79 7.10 3.00
C ILE A 21 -12.72 8.19 2.94
N LEU A 22 -12.26 8.51 1.73
CA LEU A 22 -11.20 9.48 1.52
C LEU A 22 -11.62 10.46 0.43
N GLU A 23 -10.98 11.62 0.43
CA GLU A 23 -11.35 12.68 -0.49
C GLU A 23 -11.02 12.37 -1.95
N SER A 24 -9.93 11.63 -2.18
CA SER A 24 -9.46 11.42 -3.54
C SER A 24 -8.60 10.18 -3.63
N GLN A 25 -8.27 9.78 -4.87
CA GLN A 25 -7.35 8.68 -5.08
C GLN A 25 -5.95 9.01 -4.58
N ASP A 26 -5.56 10.29 -4.64
CA ASP A 26 -4.26 10.70 -4.11
C ASP A 26 -4.19 10.47 -2.61
N ALA A 27 -5.25 10.77 -1.89
CA ALA A 27 -5.31 10.52 -0.46
C ALA A 27 -5.24 9.03 -0.18
N ALA A 28 -5.89 8.22 -1.00
CA ALA A 28 -5.84 6.77 -0.86
C ALA A 28 -4.43 6.23 -1.10
N ALA A 29 -3.73 6.76 -2.10
CA ALA A 29 -2.37 6.35 -2.38
C ALA A 29 -1.43 6.69 -1.22
N GLU A 30 -1.58 7.89 -0.65
CA GLU A 30 -0.78 8.30 0.51
C GLU A 30 -1.06 7.38 1.71
N LYS A 31 -2.31 7.03 1.90
CA LYS A 31 -2.67 6.12 2.99
C LYS A 31 -2.06 4.75 2.77
N ALA A 32 -2.06 4.27 1.54
CA ALA A 32 -1.46 2.98 1.21
C ALA A 32 0.04 2.98 1.47
N ASP A 33 0.72 4.05 1.10
CA ASP A 33 2.16 4.19 1.35
C ASP A 33 2.46 4.19 2.85
N SER A 34 1.66 4.92 3.63
CA SER A 34 1.80 4.95 5.08
C SER A 34 1.58 3.57 5.68
N LEU A 35 0.56 2.87 5.19
CA LEU A 35 0.25 1.52 5.67
C LEU A 35 1.38 0.55 5.34
N ALA A 36 1.94 0.66 4.15
CA ALA A 36 3.06 -0.19 3.74
C ALA A 36 4.28 0.05 4.63
N ASP A 37 4.59 1.31 4.91
CA ASP A 37 5.72 1.64 5.79
C ASP A 37 5.49 1.10 7.20
N GLU A 38 4.29 1.26 7.71
CA GLU A 38 3.94 0.77 9.03
C GLU A 38 4.06 -0.75 9.11
N LEU A 39 3.55 -1.45 8.11
CA LEU A 39 3.63 -2.90 8.06
C LEU A 39 5.06 -3.38 7.94
N ALA A 40 5.91 -2.66 7.24
CA ALA A 40 7.31 -3.01 7.12
C ALA A 40 8.03 -2.95 8.48
N ILE A 41 7.57 -2.07 9.35
CA ILE A 41 8.15 -1.93 10.69
C ILE A 41 7.55 -2.96 11.65
N VAL A 42 6.23 -3.10 11.64
CA VAL A 42 5.51 -3.97 12.58
C VAL A 42 5.65 -5.44 12.20
N ARG A 43 5.70 -5.72 10.90
CA ARG A 43 5.81 -7.09 10.40
C ARG A 43 6.93 -7.20 9.37
N PRO A 44 8.19 -7.16 9.83
CA PRO A 44 9.34 -7.15 8.92
C PRO A 44 9.45 -8.39 8.04
N GLU A 45 8.83 -9.50 8.41
CA GLU A 45 8.82 -10.71 7.59
C GLU A 45 8.14 -10.48 6.24
N LEU A 46 7.26 -9.50 6.14
CA LEU A 46 6.58 -9.19 4.88
C LEU A 46 7.54 -8.70 3.81
N LYS A 47 8.67 -8.16 4.19
CA LYS A 47 9.68 -7.70 3.23
C LYS A 47 10.22 -8.83 2.38
N ASN A 48 10.24 -10.04 2.94
CA ASN A 48 10.77 -11.22 2.25
C ASN A 48 9.72 -11.98 1.47
N ASP A 49 8.45 -11.62 1.65
CA ASP A 49 7.33 -12.35 1.07
C ASP A 49 6.73 -11.66 -0.15
N ARG A 50 7.41 -10.65 -0.69
CA ARG A 50 6.93 -9.86 -1.82
C ARG A 50 5.53 -9.31 -1.57
N ALA A 51 5.33 -8.82 -0.37
CA ALA A 51 4.05 -8.28 0.01
C ALA A 51 3.86 -6.87 -0.55
N SER A 52 2.62 -6.49 -0.76
CA SER A 52 2.28 -5.14 -1.21
C SER A 52 0.93 -4.75 -0.65
N VAL A 53 0.67 -3.45 -0.62
CA VAL A 53 -0.63 -2.92 -0.27
C VAL A 53 -1.32 -2.49 -1.56
N ARG A 54 -2.53 -2.99 -1.76
CA ARG A 54 -3.31 -2.69 -2.95
C ARG A 54 -4.51 -1.84 -2.56
N VAL A 55 -4.81 -0.84 -3.37
CA VAL A 55 -5.98 0.02 -3.15
C VAL A 55 -6.99 -0.25 -4.24
N LEU A 56 -8.23 -0.45 -3.82
CA LEU A 56 -9.35 -0.70 -4.73
C LEU A 56 -10.39 0.40 -4.53
N ASP A 57 -11.09 0.73 -5.61
CA ASP A 57 -12.19 1.69 -5.52
C ASP A 57 -13.50 0.96 -5.19
N GLU A 58 -14.59 1.70 -5.25
CA GLU A 58 -15.91 1.15 -4.94
C GLU A 58 -16.36 0.05 -5.90
N ASN A 59 -15.74 -0.02 -7.06
CA ASN A 59 -16.06 -1.01 -8.08
C ASN A 59 -15.08 -2.18 -8.07
N ASP A 60 -14.27 -2.30 -7.02
CA ASP A 60 -13.23 -3.33 -6.88
C ASP A 60 -12.14 -3.22 -7.95
N ALA A 61 -11.98 -2.06 -8.54
CA ALA A 61 -10.90 -1.83 -9.49
C ALA A 61 -9.64 -1.41 -8.75
N GLU A 62 -8.52 -2.06 -9.05
CA GLU A 62 -7.25 -1.69 -8.45
C GLU A 62 -6.79 -0.38 -9.04
N ILE A 63 -6.62 0.62 -8.18
CA ILE A 63 -6.20 1.96 -8.61
C ILE A 63 -4.78 2.30 -8.19
N TYR A 64 -4.22 1.54 -7.25
CA TYR A 64 -2.89 1.82 -6.76
C TYR A 64 -2.34 0.60 -6.04
N ARG A 65 -1.02 0.43 -6.10
CA ARG A 65 -0.33 -0.65 -5.39
C ARG A 65 1.05 -0.16 -4.98
N THR A 66 1.43 -0.43 -3.74
CA THR A 66 2.74 -0.06 -3.24
C THR A 66 3.37 -1.28 -2.55
N PRO A 67 4.65 -1.57 -2.80
CA PRO A 67 5.30 -2.72 -2.18
C PRO A 67 5.64 -2.45 -0.72
N ILE A 68 5.65 -3.52 0.07
CA ILE A 68 6.09 -3.47 1.46
C ILE A 68 7.52 -3.94 1.49
N ASP A 69 8.42 -3.10 1.05
CA ASP A 69 9.84 -3.42 1.07
C ASP A 69 10.67 -2.15 0.98
N PRO A 70 10.64 -1.33 2.04
CA PRO A 70 11.42 -0.11 2.03
C PRO A 70 12.92 -0.36 1.98
N SER A 71 13.38 -1.56 2.34
CA SER A 71 14.79 -1.87 2.32
C SER A 71 15.34 -2.10 0.91
N SER A 72 14.46 -2.41 -0.05
CA SER A 72 14.88 -2.57 -1.43
C SER A 72 15.00 -1.22 -2.15
N LEU A 73 14.47 -0.16 -1.55
CA LEU A 73 14.51 1.18 -2.10
C LEU A 73 15.40 2.05 -1.23
N PRO A 74 16.57 2.46 -1.73
CA PRO A 74 17.43 3.34 -0.93
C PRO A 74 16.73 4.67 -0.68
N PRO A 75 17.05 5.36 0.41
CA PRO A 75 16.44 6.65 0.73
C PRO A 75 16.52 7.67 -0.40
N ALA A 76 17.62 7.66 -1.14
CA ALA A 76 17.77 8.57 -2.28
C ALA A 76 16.74 8.28 -3.38
N ALA A 77 16.48 7.02 -3.67
CA ALA A 77 15.50 6.65 -4.67
C ALA A 77 14.09 7.06 -4.24
N ARG A 78 13.80 6.90 -2.95
CA ARG A 78 12.49 7.31 -2.42
C ARG A 78 12.33 8.83 -2.49
N ALA A 79 13.38 9.55 -2.21
CA ALA A 79 13.34 11.02 -2.31
C ALA A 79 13.10 11.45 -3.76
N GLU A 80 13.73 10.79 -4.71
CA GLU A 80 13.53 11.08 -6.11
C GLU A 80 12.09 10.84 -6.54
N ARG A 81 11.48 9.77 -6.04
CA ARG A 81 10.10 9.47 -6.36
C ARG A 81 9.13 10.51 -5.81
N SER A 82 9.48 11.10 -4.70
CA SER A 82 8.60 12.08 -4.07
C SER A 82 8.71 13.46 -4.72
N THR A 83 9.67 13.65 -5.58
CA THR A 83 9.81 14.91 -6.31
C THR A 83 9.21 14.80 -7.68
#